data_8ab2af1529bb0e02d681c22853362e13
#
_entry.id   8ab2af1529bb0e02d681c22853362e13
#
_cell.length_a   1.000
_cell.length_b   1.000
_cell.length_c   1.000
_cell.angle_alpha   90.00
_cell.angle_beta   90.00
_cell.angle_gamma   90.00
#
_symmetry.space_group_name_H-M   'P 1'
#
loop_
_entity.id
_entity.type
_entity.pdbx_description
1 polymer ?
#
loop_
_entity_poly.entity_id
_entity_poly.type
_entity_poly.pdbx_seq_one_letter_code
_entity_poly.pdbx_strand_id
1 'polypeptide(L)'
;MFEIDKRASIELKGLLTFGESVFNHSRLETRISMKQGAKLIIEGSYGFGYGSDIEIFENATLISKGGPRTNMGTTIICQSKIIIGHEVAIGRDVTIRDNNGGHLISINGYRDSLPIIIGEHVWLCSGVTIMSGVKIGDGTIISANTLINSSWPARVVVAGSPARITQRNVYWKM
;
A
#
# COMPACT_ATOMS: atom_id res chain seq x y z
N MET A 1 -5.35 3.64 -17.13
CA MET A 1 -5.47 2.33 -17.85
C MET A 1 -6.00 1.26 -16.92
N PHE A 2 -6.91 0.40 -17.42
CA PHE A 2 -7.47 -0.72 -16.66
C PHE A 2 -7.21 -2.01 -17.44
N GLU A 3 -6.44 -2.93 -16.85
CA GLU A 3 -6.14 -4.26 -17.39
C GLU A 3 -6.62 -5.31 -16.39
N ILE A 4 -7.87 -5.74 -16.51
CA ILE A 4 -8.50 -6.63 -15.55
C ILE A 4 -8.84 -7.96 -16.23
N ASP A 5 -8.22 -9.07 -15.78
CA ASP A 5 -8.56 -10.42 -16.24
C ASP A 5 -10.01 -10.73 -15.93
N LYS A 6 -10.70 -11.41 -16.83
CA LYS A 6 -12.14 -11.78 -16.69
C LYS A 6 -12.45 -12.65 -15.46
N ARG A 7 -11.45 -13.27 -14.84
CA ARG A 7 -11.56 -14.09 -13.62
C ARG A 7 -11.11 -13.35 -12.37
N ALA A 8 -10.70 -12.07 -12.48
CA ALA A 8 -10.45 -11.20 -11.34
C ALA A 8 -11.79 -10.68 -10.77
N SER A 9 -11.81 -10.29 -9.51
CA SER A 9 -12.99 -9.74 -8.85
C SER A 9 -12.69 -8.44 -8.12
N ILE A 10 -13.66 -7.52 -8.14
CA ILE A 10 -13.65 -6.29 -7.36
C ILE A 10 -14.89 -6.31 -6.47
N GLU A 11 -14.69 -6.32 -5.15
CA GLU A 11 -15.75 -6.28 -4.15
C GLU A 11 -15.79 -4.89 -3.52
N LEU A 12 -16.90 -4.17 -3.65
CA LEU A 12 -17.06 -2.81 -3.17
C LEU A 12 -18.18 -2.74 -2.13
N LYS A 13 -17.88 -2.23 -0.93
CA LYS A 13 -18.86 -1.82 0.08
C LYS A 13 -18.96 -0.30 0.21
N GLY A 14 -18.28 0.44 -0.65
CA GLY A 14 -18.26 1.90 -0.70
C GLY A 14 -17.85 2.41 -2.08
N LEU A 15 -17.58 3.71 -2.18
CA LEU A 15 -17.14 4.34 -3.42
C LEU A 15 -15.65 4.06 -3.66
N LEU A 16 -15.32 3.66 -4.87
CA LEU A 16 -13.94 3.53 -5.34
C LEU A 16 -13.69 4.55 -6.45
N THR A 17 -12.67 5.40 -6.27
CA THR A 17 -12.25 6.40 -7.27
C THR A 17 -10.83 6.12 -7.77
N PHE A 18 -10.56 6.49 -9.02
CA PHE A 18 -9.24 6.36 -9.63
C PHE A 18 -8.81 7.65 -10.33
N GLY A 19 -7.56 8.04 -10.12
CA GLY A 19 -6.89 9.03 -10.94
C GLY A 19 -7.48 10.43 -10.86
N GLU A 20 -8.13 10.79 -9.75
CA GLU A 20 -8.58 12.16 -9.57
C GLU A 20 -7.39 13.10 -9.68
N SER A 21 -7.34 13.85 -10.79
CA SER A 21 -6.27 14.79 -11.07
C SER A 21 -6.47 16.10 -10.30
N VAL A 22 -5.42 16.53 -9.62
CA VAL A 22 -5.35 17.85 -8.96
C VAL A 22 -4.78 18.90 -9.93
N PHE A 23 -4.22 18.47 -11.06
CA PHE A 23 -3.54 19.34 -12.02
C PHE A 23 -4.20 19.27 -13.40
N ASN A 24 -4.63 20.43 -13.89
CA ASN A 24 -5.07 20.58 -15.27
C ASN A 24 -3.91 20.25 -16.23
N HIS A 25 -4.22 19.56 -17.33
CA HIS A 25 -3.27 19.18 -18.39
C HIS A 25 -2.17 18.19 -18.02
N SER A 26 -2.16 17.59 -16.84
CA SER A 26 -1.24 16.51 -16.52
C SER A 26 -1.62 15.23 -17.30
N ARG A 27 -0.60 14.47 -17.72
CA ARG A 27 -0.75 13.25 -18.53
C ARG A 27 -0.25 11.98 -17.80
N LEU A 28 -0.03 12.05 -16.50
CA LEU A 28 0.30 10.85 -15.74
C LEU A 28 -0.88 9.89 -15.73
N GLU A 29 -0.68 8.68 -16.10
CA GLU A 29 -1.70 7.67 -16.15
C GLU A 29 -1.84 6.98 -14.78
N THR A 30 -3.08 6.83 -14.32
CA THR A 30 -3.37 5.91 -13.20
C THR A 30 -3.67 4.55 -13.78
N ARG A 31 -2.92 3.53 -13.35
CA ARG A 31 -3.01 2.17 -13.86
C ARG A 31 -3.51 1.22 -12.79
N ILE A 32 -4.37 0.28 -13.16
CA ILE A 32 -4.64 -0.92 -12.38
C ILE A 32 -4.53 -2.14 -13.29
N SER A 33 -3.74 -3.12 -12.87
CA SER A 33 -3.59 -4.42 -13.51
C SER A 33 -3.97 -5.51 -12.52
N MET A 34 -4.94 -6.34 -12.91
CA MET A 34 -5.41 -7.47 -12.10
C MET A 34 -5.31 -8.75 -12.92
N LYS A 35 -4.53 -9.71 -12.45
CA LYS A 35 -4.33 -11.00 -13.11
C LYS A 35 -5.42 -12.01 -12.72
N GLN A 36 -5.36 -13.21 -13.29
CA GLN A 36 -6.33 -14.28 -13.02
C GLN A 36 -6.51 -14.53 -11.52
N GLY A 37 -7.76 -14.58 -11.06
CA GLY A 37 -8.10 -14.86 -9.66
C GLY A 37 -7.72 -13.75 -8.67
N ALA A 38 -7.14 -12.62 -9.15
CA ALA A 38 -6.84 -11.46 -8.33
C ALA A 38 -8.10 -10.88 -7.70
N LYS A 39 -7.98 -10.39 -6.45
CA LYS A 39 -9.09 -9.77 -5.71
C LYS A 39 -8.72 -8.39 -5.21
N LEU A 40 -9.58 -7.41 -5.50
CA LEU A 40 -9.56 -6.09 -4.88
C LEU A 40 -10.81 -5.95 -4.01
N ILE A 41 -10.62 -5.75 -2.71
CA ILE A 41 -11.72 -5.63 -1.74
C ILE A 41 -11.66 -4.24 -1.10
N ILE A 42 -12.73 -3.47 -1.24
CA ILE A 42 -12.87 -2.11 -0.68
C ILE A 42 -14.01 -2.15 0.32
N GLU A 43 -13.69 -2.17 1.62
CA GLU A 43 -14.67 -2.27 2.71
C GLU A 43 -15.34 -0.94 3.08
N GLY A 44 -14.75 0.18 2.69
CA GLY A 44 -15.32 1.53 2.81
C GLY A 44 -15.03 2.35 1.57
N SER A 45 -15.31 3.65 1.56
CA SER A 45 -14.91 4.50 0.43
C SER A 45 -13.39 4.66 0.40
N TYR A 46 -12.81 4.58 -0.80
CA TYR A 46 -11.37 4.69 -1.02
C TYR A 46 -11.05 5.23 -2.41
N GLY A 47 -9.87 5.81 -2.59
CA GLY A 47 -9.43 6.29 -3.89
C GLY A 47 -7.95 6.02 -4.15
N PHE A 48 -7.63 5.66 -5.39
CA PHE A 48 -6.26 5.66 -5.86
C PHE A 48 -5.97 7.00 -6.54
N GLY A 49 -5.02 7.73 -5.98
CA GLY A 49 -4.65 9.06 -6.44
C GLY A 49 -4.06 9.05 -7.85
N TYR A 50 -3.90 10.22 -8.40
CA TYR A 50 -3.37 10.46 -9.72
C TYR A 50 -1.95 9.88 -9.91
N GLY A 51 -1.70 9.24 -11.07
CA GLY A 51 -0.42 8.60 -11.37
C GLY A 51 -0.12 7.36 -10.52
N SER A 52 -1.12 6.80 -9.83
CA SER A 52 -0.92 5.55 -9.08
C SER A 52 -0.78 4.35 -10.01
N ASP A 53 0.07 3.40 -9.61
CA ASP A 53 0.30 2.13 -10.29
C ASP A 53 -0.02 0.96 -9.36
N ILE A 54 -1.11 0.24 -9.69
CA ILE A 54 -1.62 -0.85 -8.85
C ILE A 54 -1.55 -2.14 -9.63
N GLU A 55 -0.75 -3.09 -9.15
CA GLU A 55 -0.64 -4.44 -9.69
C GLU A 55 -1.11 -5.47 -8.68
N ILE A 56 -2.09 -6.31 -9.06
CA ILE A 56 -2.54 -7.44 -8.25
C ILE A 56 -2.32 -8.71 -9.06
N PHE A 57 -1.36 -9.52 -8.61
CA PHE A 57 -0.93 -10.72 -9.30
C PHE A 57 -1.94 -11.87 -9.15
N GLU A 58 -1.64 -12.98 -9.80
CA GLU A 58 -2.50 -14.16 -9.83
C GLU A 58 -2.85 -14.66 -8.43
N ASN A 59 -4.16 -14.81 -8.16
CA ASN A 59 -4.73 -15.24 -6.88
C ASN A 59 -4.38 -14.35 -5.67
N ALA A 60 -3.76 -13.19 -5.88
CA ALA A 60 -3.44 -12.24 -4.82
C ALA A 60 -4.67 -11.43 -4.38
N THR A 61 -4.59 -10.87 -3.16
CA THR A 61 -5.69 -10.09 -2.59
C THR A 61 -5.19 -8.78 -2.02
N LEU A 62 -5.68 -7.66 -2.57
CA LEU A 62 -5.52 -6.32 -2.01
C LEU A 62 -6.80 -5.91 -1.30
N ILE A 63 -6.70 -5.55 -0.01
CA ILE A 63 -7.82 -5.10 0.82
C ILE A 63 -7.56 -3.69 1.31
N SER A 64 -8.52 -2.78 1.11
CA SER A 64 -8.58 -1.50 1.81
C SER A 64 -9.83 -1.46 2.69
N LYS A 65 -9.65 -1.12 3.96
CA LYS A 65 -10.77 -0.96 4.91
C LYS A 65 -11.47 0.41 4.80
N GLY A 66 -11.04 1.22 3.85
CA GLY A 66 -11.59 2.56 3.61
C GLY A 66 -10.78 3.67 4.27
N GLY A 67 -11.09 4.91 3.89
CA GLY A 67 -10.40 6.10 4.38
C GLY A 67 -10.06 7.07 3.26
N PRO A 68 -9.11 7.98 3.49
CA PRO A 68 -8.68 8.93 2.47
C PRO A 68 -8.05 8.19 1.28
N ARG A 69 -8.14 8.81 0.12
CA ARG A 69 -7.45 8.32 -1.07
C ARG A 69 -5.93 8.30 -0.87
N THR A 70 -5.23 7.45 -1.62
CA THR A 70 -3.77 7.57 -1.75
C THR A 70 -3.42 8.90 -2.41
N ASN A 71 -2.22 9.41 -2.15
CA ASN A 71 -1.73 10.57 -2.87
C ASN A 71 -1.16 10.15 -4.25
N MET A 72 -0.69 11.11 -5.03
CA MET A 72 -0.15 10.87 -6.37
C MET A 72 1.12 9.99 -6.33
N GLY A 73 1.33 9.23 -7.41
CA GLY A 73 2.52 8.41 -7.59
C GLY A 73 2.59 7.17 -6.69
N THR A 74 1.48 6.80 -6.02
CA THR A 74 1.48 5.60 -5.17
C THR A 74 1.61 4.33 -6.01
N THR A 75 2.57 3.47 -5.66
CA THR A 75 2.76 2.15 -6.29
C THR A 75 2.39 1.05 -5.30
N ILE A 76 1.49 0.15 -5.70
CA ILE A 76 1.11 -1.03 -4.91
C ILE A 76 1.30 -2.27 -5.78
N ILE A 77 2.20 -3.17 -5.35
CA ILE A 77 2.47 -4.43 -6.04
C ILE A 77 2.14 -5.58 -5.10
N CYS A 78 1.01 -6.24 -5.34
CA CYS A 78 0.44 -7.28 -4.51
C CYS A 78 0.54 -8.64 -5.20
N GLN A 79 1.44 -9.50 -4.73
CA GLN A 79 1.63 -10.87 -5.23
C GLN A 79 1.00 -11.93 -4.33
N SER A 80 0.80 -11.62 -3.05
CA SER A 80 0.18 -12.50 -2.07
C SER A 80 -1.00 -11.81 -1.40
N LYS A 81 -0.73 -10.91 -0.46
CA LYS A 81 -1.78 -10.19 0.26
C LYS A 81 -1.28 -8.87 0.84
N ILE A 82 -2.01 -7.80 0.56
CA ILE A 82 -1.80 -6.50 1.20
C ILE A 82 -3.10 -6.07 1.87
N ILE A 83 -3.02 -5.70 3.14
CA ILE A 83 -4.14 -5.14 3.90
C ILE A 83 -3.77 -3.72 4.30
N ILE A 84 -4.61 -2.75 3.90
CA ILE A 84 -4.52 -1.35 4.28
C ILE A 84 -5.69 -1.09 5.24
N GLY A 85 -5.37 -0.74 6.49
CA GLY A 85 -6.32 -0.47 7.55
C GLY A 85 -7.22 0.73 7.28
N HIS A 86 -8.18 0.96 8.17
CA HIS A 86 -9.07 2.12 8.09
C HIS A 86 -8.29 3.42 8.36
N GLU A 87 -8.62 4.49 7.64
CA GLU A 87 -8.01 5.83 7.79
C GLU A 87 -6.49 5.88 7.63
N VAL A 88 -5.91 5.02 6.81
CA VAL A 88 -4.48 5.09 6.48
C VAL A 88 -4.24 6.27 5.54
N ALA A 89 -3.43 7.24 5.99
CA ALA A 89 -2.99 8.35 5.15
C ALA A 89 -1.73 7.97 4.36
N ILE A 90 -1.80 8.03 3.04
CA ILE A 90 -0.69 7.66 2.15
C ILE A 90 -0.21 8.91 1.41
N GLY A 91 1.04 9.29 1.66
CA GLY A 91 1.72 10.41 1.03
C GLY A 91 2.04 10.17 -0.46
N ARG A 92 2.75 11.14 -1.08
CA ARG A 92 3.18 11.03 -2.49
C ARG A 92 4.29 9.99 -2.63
N ASP A 93 4.33 9.33 -3.79
CA ASP A 93 5.43 8.44 -4.19
C ASP A 93 5.70 7.31 -3.18
N VAL A 94 4.66 6.85 -2.49
CA VAL A 94 4.76 5.71 -1.57
C VAL A 94 4.73 4.40 -2.37
N THR A 95 5.64 3.48 -2.03
CA THR A 95 5.69 2.14 -2.62
C THR A 95 5.35 1.10 -1.55
N ILE A 96 4.37 0.23 -1.84
CA ILE A 96 3.99 -0.92 -1.00
C ILE A 96 4.09 -2.17 -1.85
N ARG A 97 5.02 -3.07 -1.52
CA ARG A 97 5.22 -4.31 -2.28
C ARG A 97 5.46 -5.50 -1.38
N ASP A 98 4.65 -6.52 -1.54
CA ASP A 98 4.74 -7.76 -0.75
C ASP A 98 5.62 -8.84 -1.40
N ASN A 99 6.41 -8.47 -2.40
CA ASN A 99 7.23 -9.39 -3.20
C ASN A 99 8.60 -8.82 -3.54
N ASN A 100 9.48 -9.68 -4.05
CA ASN A 100 10.84 -9.32 -4.49
C ASN A 100 10.97 -9.15 -6.02
N GLY A 101 9.86 -9.11 -6.75
CA GLY A 101 9.87 -9.03 -8.21
C GLY A 101 9.98 -10.39 -8.91
N GLY A 102 9.71 -11.50 -8.21
CA GLY A 102 9.72 -12.86 -8.77
C GLY A 102 11.10 -13.52 -8.86
N HIS A 103 12.12 -12.92 -8.25
CA HIS A 103 13.46 -13.52 -8.23
C HIS A 103 13.58 -14.63 -7.21
N LEU A 104 14.18 -15.77 -7.60
CA LEU A 104 14.48 -16.87 -6.71
C LEU A 104 15.79 -16.60 -5.96
N ILE A 105 15.75 -16.70 -4.64
CA ILE A 105 16.93 -16.61 -3.78
C ILE A 105 17.12 -17.94 -3.08
N SER A 106 18.29 -18.56 -3.28
CA SER A 106 18.63 -19.87 -2.69
C SER A 106 19.04 -19.74 -1.22
N ILE A 107 18.09 -19.37 -0.38
CA ILE A 107 18.24 -19.34 1.08
C ILE A 107 17.17 -20.22 1.70
N ASN A 108 17.57 -21.10 2.64
CA ASN A 108 16.61 -21.98 3.31
C ASN A 108 15.53 -21.18 4.03
N GLY A 109 14.27 -21.51 3.75
CA GLY A 109 13.09 -20.80 4.31
C GLY A 109 12.77 -19.45 3.66
N TYR A 110 13.49 -19.03 2.62
CA TYR A 110 13.16 -17.81 1.89
C TYR A 110 11.80 -17.94 1.19
N ARG A 111 11.02 -16.86 1.26
CA ARG A 111 9.77 -16.70 0.51
C ARG A 111 9.85 -15.40 -0.29
N ASP A 112 9.55 -15.47 -1.56
CA ASP A 112 9.54 -14.34 -2.49
C ASP A 112 8.43 -13.33 -2.24
N SER A 113 7.37 -13.77 -1.55
CA SER A 113 6.23 -12.95 -1.17
C SER A 113 5.72 -13.32 0.23
N LEU A 114 5.49 -12.30 1.06
CA LEU A 114 4.88 -12.41 2.39
C LEU A 114 3.86 -11.27 2.59
N PRO A 115 2.70 -11.54 3.20
CA PRO A 115 1.67 -10.53 3.42
C PRO A 115 2.17 -9.27 4.12
N ILE A 116 1.66 -8.12 3.66
CA ILE A 116 1.82 -6.83 4.35
C ILE A 116 0.52 -6.49 5.07
N ILE A 117 0.64 -6.03 6.32
CA ILE A 117 -0.50 -5.56 7.11
C ILE A 117 -0.17 -4.16 7.63
N ILE A 118 -0.92 -3.17 7.15
CA ILE A 118 -0.87 -1.80 7.65
C ILE A 118 -2.09 -1.62 8.55
N GLY A 119 -1.86 -1.29 9.81
CA GLY A 119 -2.89 -1.08 10.82
C GLY A 119 -3.79 0.11 10.52
N GLU A 120 -4.68 0.42 11.46
CA GLU A 120 -5.62 1.52 11.33
C GLU A 120 -4.94 2.86 11.66
N HIS A 121 -5.37 3.94 11.02
CA HIS A 121 -4.90 5.30 11.28
C HIS A 121 -3.37 5.43 11.22
N VAL A 122 -2.74 4.75 10.25
CA VAL A 122 -1.29 4.84 9.99
C VAL A 122 -1.03 5.99 9.01
N TRP A 123 0.03 6.75 9.26
CA TRP A 123 0.48 7.78 8.33
C TRP A 123 1.79 7.38 7.66
N LEU A 124 1.72 7.12 6.38
CA LEU A 124 2.88 6.91 5.51
C LEU A 124 3.23 8.23 4.84
N CYS A 125 4.31 8.87 5.25
CA CYS A 125 4.78 10.10 4.62
C CYS A 125 5.30 9.84 3.20
N SER A 126 5.60 10.91 2.46
CA SER A 126 6.05 10.80 1.06
C SER A 126 7.34 9.99 0.91
N GLY A 127 7.43 9.23 -0.18
CA GLY A 127 8.61 8.44 -0.53
C GLY A 127 8.86 7.20 0.36
N VAL A 128 7.92 6.84 1.21
CA VAL A 128 8.03 5.62 2.04
C VAL A 128 7.98 4.38 1.15
N THR A 129 8.87 3.42 1.44
CA THR A 129 8.83 2.09 0.81
C THR A 129 8.58 1.03 1.86
N ILE A 130 7.53 0.21 1.67
CA ILE A 130 7.18 -0.92 2.54
C ILE A 130 7.45 -2.23 1.80
N MET A 131 8.26 -3.07 2.42
CA MET A 131 8.69 -4.35 1.87
C MET A 131 7.88 -5.53 2.40
N SER A 132 8.04 -6.66 1.76
CA SER A 132 7.39 -7.95 2.05
C SER A 132 7.43 -8.34 3.53
N GLY A 133 6.33 -8.89 4.05
CA GLY A 133 6.22 -9.45 5.39
C GLY A 133 6.07 -8.44 6.54
N VAL A 134 5.99 -7.15 6.23
CA VAL A 134 5.91 -6.08 7.24
C VAL A 134 4.51 -5.97 7.84
N LYS A 135 4.47 -5.78 9.17
CA LYS A 135 3.28 -5.35 9.91
C LYS A 135 3.54 -4.01 10.58
N ILE A 136 2.66 -3.04 10.35
CA ILE A 136 2.72 -1.72 10.99
C ILE A 136 1.52 -1.58 11.92
N GLY A 137 1.79 -1.32 13.19
CA GLY A 137 0.74 -1.16 14.20
C GLY A 137 -0.04 0.15 14.05
N ASP A 138 -1.24 0.18 14.65
CA ASP A 138 -2.18 1.29 14.54
C ASP A 138 -1.61 2.63 15.03
N GLY A 139 -2.00 3.72 14.39
CA GLY A 139 -1.60 5.08 14.76
C GLY A 139 -0.12 5.40 14.56
N THR A 140 0.63 4.54 13.89
CA THR A 140 2.06 4.73 13.63
C THR A 140 2.30 5.71 12.48
N ILE A 141 3.36 6.50 12.60
CA ILE A 141 3.82 7.44 11.57
C ILE A 141 5.13 6.93 11.00
N ILE A 142 5.18 6.75 9.69
CA ILE A 142 6.43 6.46 8.97
C ILE A 142 6.89 7.74 8.27
N SER A 143 8.04 8.25 8.69
CA SER A 143 8.60 9.50 8.17
C SER A 143 9.01 9.38 6.70
N ALA A 144 9.09 10.52 6.03
CA ALA A 144 9.40 10.56 4.60
C ALA A 144 10.72 9.83 4.23
N ASN A 145 10.73 9.21 3.05
CA ASN A 145 11.89 8.48 2.49
C ASN A 145 12.43 7.36 3.40
N THR A 146 11.57 6.78 4.25
CA THR A 146 11.95 5.66 5.11
C THR A 146 11.72 4.32 4.41
N LEU A 147 12.72 3.44 4.44
CA LEU A 147 12.60 2.06 3.99
C LEU A 147 12.16 1.17 5.16
N ILE A 148 11.00 0.56 5.03
CA ILE A 148 10.40 -0.33 6.02
C ILE A 148 10.52 -1.79 5.56
N ASN A 149 11.45 -2.52 6.15
CA ASN A 149 11.72 -3.94 5.91
C ASN A 149 11.57 -4.82 7.17
N SER A 150 11.02 -4.26 8.24
CA SER A 150 10.70 -4.95 9.50
C SER A 150 9.39 -4.39 10.09
N SER A 151 8.77 -5.17 10.99
CA SER A 151 7.50 -4.80 11.60
C SER A 151 7.68 -3.80 12.75
N TRP A 152 6.67 -2.94 12.96
CA TRP A 152 6.72 -1.85 13.95
C TRP A 152 5.47 -1.85 14.82
N PRO A 153 5.61 -1.55 16.12
CA PRO A 153 4.48 -1.49 17.04
C PRO A 153 3.58 -0.28 16.75
N ALA A 154 2.44 -0.23 17.45
CA ALA A 154 1.49 0.88 17.35
C ALA A 154 2.03 2.17 17.99
N ARG A 155 1.54 3.31 17.51
CA ARG A 155 1.75 4.65 18.08
C ARG A 155 3.22 5.05 18.26
N VAL A 156 4.01 4.81 17.23
CA VAL A 156 5.41 5.24 17.17
C VAL A 156 5.67 6.11 15.93
N VAL A 157 6.71 6.92 15.98
CA VAL A 157 7.31 7.52 14.78
C VAL A 157 8.52 6.69 14.41
N VAL A 158 8.57 6.25 13.16
CA VAL A 158 9.69 5.51 12.58
C VAL A 158 10.33 6.34 11.49
N ALA A 159 11.64 6.49 11.52
CA ALA A 159 12.37 7.32 10.55
C ALA A 159 13.74 6.72 10.20
N GLY A 160 14.21 7.07 9.02
CA GLY A 160 15.60 6.86 8.57
C GLY A 160 15.84 5.57 7.78
N SER A 161 17.07 5.43 7.31
CA SER A 161 17.61 4.23 6.66
C SER A 161 19.02 3.99 7.22
N PRO A 162 19.19 2.99 8.09
CA PRO A 162 18.19 2.03 8.58
C PRO A 162 17.10 2.68 9.45
N ALA A 163 15.87 2.18 9.36
CA ALA A 163 14.71 2.67 10.12
C ALA A 163 14.88 2.48 11.63
N ARG A 164 14.45 3.48 12.42
CA ARG A 164 14.47 3.44 13.90
C ARG A 164 13.25 4.16 14.47
N ILE A 165 12.82 3.73 15.65
CA ILE A 165 11.82 4.48 16.41
C ILE A 165 12.46 5.77 16.93
N THR A 166 11.90 6.91 16.56
CA THR A 166 12.34 8.23 17.02
C THR A 166 11.45 8.78 18.13
N GLN A 167 10.17 8.39 18.14
CA GLN A 167 9.21 8.80 19.18
C GLN A 167 8.25 7.65 19.50
N ARG A 168 7.69 7.67 20.70
CA ARG A 168 6.70 6.70 21.18
C ARG A 168 5.47 7.42 21.72
N ASN A 169 4.36 6.69 21.82
CA ASN A 169 3.08 7.19 22.35
C ASN A 169 2.56 8.41 21.57
N VAL A 170 2.72 8.37 20.24
CA VAL A 170 2.29 9.46 19.36
C VAL A 170 0.81 9.34 19.01
N TYR A 171 0.20 10.49 18.80
CA TYR A 171 -1.15 10.63 18.24
C TYR A 171 -1.09 11.71 17.17
N TRP A 172 -1.78 11.48 16.07
CA TRP A 172 -1.86 12.45 14.99
C TRP A 172 -3.31 12.59 14.52
N LYS A 173 -3.60 13.66 13.80
CA LYS A 173 -4.91 13.95 13.19
C LYS A 173 -4.70 14.41 11.76
N MET A 174 -5.68 14.09 10.90
CA MET A 174 -5.78 14.66 9.56
C MET A 174 -6.33 16.09 9.60
#